data_bf6dee41c352bb38d9f44c02c526f0f3
#
_entry.id   bf6dee41c352bb38d9f44c02c526f0f3
#
_cell.length_a   1.000
_cell.length_b   1.000
_cell.length_c   1.000
_cell.angle_alpha   90.00
_cell.angle_beta   90.00
_cell.angle_gamma   90.00
#
_symmetry.space_group_name_H-M   'P 1'
#
loop_
_entity.id
_entity.type
_entity.pdbx_description
1 polymer ?
#
loop_
_entity_poly.entity_id
_entity_poly.type
_entity_poly.pdbx_seq_one_letter_code
_entity_poly.pdbx_strand_id
1 'polypeptide(L)'
;MSEIEKLNAAIESAPRVPLGDLIIPVSGQVNKDGHDYPFMGVNINKQIVPTVANTSTVDSRKYIYIKNRQFVFSGMQTGRDECIRFTMYTGYEPVLLSPAYTILQVKDSKVVLPEYIFIQFLSSEMDRMGWFNSDSSVRANLDLPRFLEIRIPLPPIEVQQRYVDAYVGLQKLAEENEALLDPLSKACQAYLAEVQTQYSEVLLGDYIVEVNERNENGEFTADDVRGVSIQKKFIDTKANMDGVSVRNYKVVRPDDFAFNVNTARMGEKFAIALSSINCIVTSIYGVFRVKRIEDLDPAYLYLYFNRTEFDRYVRFNSWGSARETFNMPDVFNIRIPLPPIEVQQSIVALHRCAEEARSIAAKARETLYSICPAMIQRATHEMH
;
A
#
# COMPACT_ATOMS: atom_id res chain seq x y z
N MET A 1 -5.64 8.74 24.50
CA MET A 1 -5.63 9.61 23.30
C MET A 1 -4.22 9.58 22.74
N SER A 2 -4.06 9.10 21.51
CA SER A 2 -2.77 9.06 20.83
C SER A 2 -2.24 10.48 20.56
N GLU A 3 -0.96 10.60 20.21
CA GLU A 3 -0.38 11.90 19.87
C GLU A 3 -1.04 12.51 18.62
N ILE A 4 -1.41 11.68 17.67
CA ILE A 4 -2.16 12.07 16.46
C ILE A 4 -3.55 12.59 16.81
N GLU A 5 -4.27 11.93 17.72
CA GLU A 5 -5.60 12.41 18.18
C GLU A 5 -5.52 13.78 18.86
N LYS A 6 -4.45 14.03 19.64
CA LYS A 6 -4.23 15.36 20.26
C LYS A 6 -3.94 16.43 19.21
N LEU A 7 -3.14 16.12 18.19
CA LEU A 7 -2.87 17.04 17.09
C LEU A 7 -4.13 17.35 16.29
N ASN A 8 -4.93 16.34 15.98
CA ASN A 8 -6.19 16.52 15.28
C ASN A 8 -7.15 17.41 16.07
N ALA A 9 -7.33 17.16 17.37
CA ALA A 9 -8.17 17.98 18.23
C ALA A 9 -7.69 19.45 18.30
N ALA A 10 -6.38 19.67 18.34
CA ALA A 10 -5.81 21.03 18.34
C ALA A 10 -6.05 21.77 17.02
N ILE A 11 -6.03 21.06 15.89
CA ILE A 11 -6.31 21.61 14.55
C ILE A 11 -7.81 21.86 14.39
N GLU A 12 -8.67 20.92 14.80
CA GLU A 12 -10.13 21.07 14.72
C GLU A 12 -10.65 22.26 15.51
N SER A 13 -10.05 22.54 16.68
CA SER A 13 -10.41 23.67 17.53
C SER A 13 -9.79 25.01 17.10
N ALA A 14 -8.90 25.02 16.12
CA ALA A 14 -8.21 26.22 15.66
C ALA A 14 -9.15 27.14 14.86
N PRO A 15 -8.96 28.48 14.93
CA PRO A 15 -9.71 29.43 14.13
C PRO A 15 -9.47 29.17 12.64
N ARG A 16 -10.53 29.29 11.84
CA ARG A 16 -10.43 29.16 10.38
C ARG A 16 -10.25 30.52 9.74
N VAL A 17 -9.23 30.64 8.91
CA VAL A 17 -8.88 31.87 8.21
C VAL A 17 -8.91 31.65 6.69
N PRO A 18 -9.30 32.67 5.90
CA PRO A 18 -9.23 32.58 4.44
C PRO A 18 -7.79 32.35 3.99
N LEU A 19 -7.62 31.53 2.97
CA LEU A 19 -6.31 31.26 2.39
C LEU A 19 -5.64 32.53 1.89
N GLY A 20 -6.42 33.48 1.35
CA GLY A 20 -5.95 34.78 0.90
C GLY A 20 -5.33 35.65 2.00
N ASP A 21 -5.61 35.37 3.27
CA ASP A 21 -4.93 36.06 4.38
C ASP A 21 -3.51 35.51 4.60
N LEU A 22 -3.25 34.28 4.18
CA LEU A 22 -2.01 33.53 4.42
C LEU A 22 -1.05 33.54 3.24
N ILE A 23 -1.57 33.51 2.01
CA ILE A 23 -0.76 33.43 0.79
C ILE A 23 -1.02 34.61 -0.16
N ILE A 24 -0.09 34.84 -1.07
CA ILE A 24 -0.17 35.92 -2.04
C ILE A 24 0.40 35.45 -3.39
N PRO A 25 -0.17 35.92 -4.54
CA PRO A 25 0.44 35.70 -5.84
C PRO A 25 1.84 36.35 -5.95
N VAL A 26 2.75 35.64 -6.60
CA VAL A 26 4.10 36.07 -6.87
C VAL A 26 4.13 36.70 -8.25
N SER A 27 4.61 37.94 -8.34
CA SER A 27 4.80 38.64 -9.59
C SER A 27 6.27 38.65 -10.04
N GLY A 28 6.51 38.79 -11.34
CA GLY A 28 7.85 38.99 -11.88
C GLY A 28 8.69 37.74 -12.10
N GLN A 29 8.17 36.57 -11.81
CA GLN A 29 8.86 35.27 -12.04
C GLN A 29 8.68 34.77 -13.49
N VAL A 30 8.94 35.62 -14.47
CA VAL A 30 8.98 35.24 -15.90
C VAL A 30 10.44 35.00 -16.30
N ASN A 31 10.71 33.95 -17.06
CA ASN A 31 12.07 33.55 -17.49
C ASN A 31 12.62 34.48 -18.60
N LYS A 32 12.59 35.79 -18.39
CA LYS A 32 12.97 36.79 -19.42
C LYS A 32 14.38 36.62 -19.97
N ASP A 33 15.29 36.15 -19.13
CA ASP A 33 16.69 35.94 -19.45
C ASP A 33 16.96 34.63 -20.21
N GLY A 34 15.92 33.80 -20.38
CA GLY A 34 16.00 32.56 -21.15
C GLY A 34 16.85 31.47 -20.50
N HIS A 35 16.86 31.40 -19.16
CA HIS A 35 17.54 30.32 -18.45
C HIS A 35 17.01 28.94 -18.89
N ASP A 36 17.91 27.98 -19.01
CA ASP A 36 17.61 26.61 -19.42
C ASP A 36 17.15 25.79 -18.21
N TYR A 37 15.96 26.09 -17.72
CA TYR A 37 15.30 25.32 -16.68
C TYR A 37 14.39 24.25 -17.30
N PRO A 38 14.20 23.08 -16.65
CA PRO A 38 13.32 22.02 -17.16
C PRO A 38 11.86 22.46 -17.18
N PHE A 39 11.15 22.09 -18.27
CA PHE A 39 9.71 22.30 -18.39
C PHE A 39 8.93 21.28 -17.59
N MET A 40 8.09 21.74 -16.69
CA MET A 40 7.30 20.91 -15.80
C MET A 40 5.81 21.25 -15.91
N GLY A 41 4.98 20.35 -15.41
CA GLY A 41 3.53 20.51 -15.27
C GLY A 41 3.06 19.97 -13.93
N VAL A 42 1.77 20.20 -13.62
CA VAL A 42 1.14 19.67 -12.40
C VAL A 42 0.13 18.61 -12.80
N ASN A 43 0.29 17.40 -12.26
CA ASN A 43 -0.63 16.31 -12.48
C ASN A 43 -1.82 16.34 -11.47
N ILE A 44 -2.81 15.44 -11.66
CA ILE A 44 -3.98 15.33 -10.76
C ILE A 44 -3.60 14.81 -9.36
N ASN A 45 -2.44 14.15 -9.22
CA ASN A 45 -1.91 13.71 -7.93
C ASN A 45 -1.16 14.84 -7.18
N LYS A 46 -1.31 16.07 -7.62
CA LYS A 46 -0.68 17.28 -7.02
C LYS A 46 0.84 17.20 -6.96
N GLN A 47 1.45 16.61 -8.00
CA GLN A 47 2.89 16.49 -8.16
C GLN A 47 3.38 17.35 -9.33
N ILE A 48 4.56 17.94 -9.19
CA ILE A 48 5.26 18.60 -10.28
C ILE A 48 6.04 17.52 -11.04
N VAL A 49 5.70 17.32 -12.31
CA VAL A 49 6.25 16.26 -13.17
C VAL A 49 6.73 16.86 -14.50
N PRO A 50 7.67 16.21 -15.20
CA PRO A 50 8.07 16.66 -16.54
C PRO A 50 6.86 16.80 -17.47
N THR A 51 6.82 17.90 -18.24
CA THR A 51 5.71 18.10 -19.17
C THR A 51 5.73 17.06 -20.28
N VAL A 52 4.55 16.56 -20.66
CA VAL A 52 4.39 15.67 -21.83
C VAL A 52 4.22 16.46 -23.14
N ALA A 53 4.09 17.76 -23.07
CA ALA A 53 3.97 18.61 -24.25
C ALA A 53 5.31 18.69 -25.01
N ASN A 54 5.24 18.78 -26.35
CA ASN A 54 6.44 19.03 -27.15
C ASN A 54 6.92 20.48 -26.89
N THR A 55 8.07 20.61 -26.29
CA THR A 55 8.67 21.91 -25.93
C THR A 55 9.79 22.36 -26.89
N SER A 56 10.11 21.56 -27.93
CA SER A 56 11.24 21.84 -28.82
C SER A 56 11.13 23.17 -29.61
N THR A 57 9.91 23.66 -29.80
CA THR A 57 9.65 24.93 -30.51
C THR A 57 9.15 26.05 -29.61
N VAL A 58 9.16 25.83 -28.29
CA VAL A 58 8.57 26.75 -27.33
C VAL A 58 9.61 27.78 -26.87
N ASP A 59 9.23 29.05 -26.89
CA ASP A 59 10.05 30.13 -26.34
C ASP A 59 9.98 30.11 -24.81
N SER A 60 11.02 29.59 -24.15
CA SER A 60 11.13 29.50 -22.70
C SER A 60 11.00 30.84 -21.97
N ARG A 61 11.29 31.95 -22.64
CA ARG A 61 11.22 33.33 -22.08
C ARG A 61 9.78 33.77 -21.78
N LYS A 62 8.79 33.07 -22.31
CA LYS A 62 7.36 33.30 -22.03
C LYS A 62 6.84 32.52 -20.83
N TYR A 63 7.64 31.57 -20.31
CA TYR A 63 7.27 30.72 -19.20
C TYR A 63 7.60 31.39 -17.87
N ILE A 64 6.88 30.96 -16.84
CA ILE A 64 7.13 31.35 -15.46
C ILE A 64 8.00 30.30 -14.78
N TYR A 65 8.81 30.72 -13.82
CA TYR A 65 9.59 29.76 -13.01
C TYR A 65 9.15 29.77 -11.56
N ILE A 66 9.23 28.60 -10.91
CA ILE A 66 8.90 28.43 -9.51
C ILE A 66 10.15 28.09 -8.70
N LYS A 67 10.20 28.56 -7.45
CA LYS A 67 11.28 28.33 -6.49
C LYS A 67 10.83 27.43 -5.34
N ASN A 68 11.79 26.89 -4.60
CA ASN A 68 11.54 26.09 -3.42
C ASN A 68 10.52 26.75 -2.48
N ARG A 69 9.62 25.94 -1.91
CA ARG A 69 8.55 26.32 -0.98
C ARG A 69 7.51 27.32 -1.51
N GLN A 70 7.46 27.52 -2.82
CA GLN A 70 6.37 28.23 -3.47
C GLN A 70 5.30 27.23 -3.94
N PHE A 71 4.09 27.71 -4.09
CA PHE A 71 2.97 26.92 -4.60
C PHE A 71 2.70 27.23 -6.06
N VAL A 72 2.20 26.25 -6.78
CA VAL A 72 1.58 26.42 -8.08
C VAL A 72 0.10 26.07 -7.98
N PHE A 73 -0.73 26.95 -8.52
CA PHE A 73 -2.19 26.77 -8.58
C PHE A 73 -2.66 26.80 -10.02
N SER A 74 -3.57 25.92 -10.37
CA SER A 74 -4.39 25.97 -11.57
C SER A 74 -5.83 25.64 -11.24
N GLY A 75 -6.72 26.59 -11.44
CA GLY A 75 -8.17 26.38 -11.30
C GLY A 75 -8.81 25.79 -12.53
N MET A 76 -8.05 25.53 -13.61
CA MET A 76 -8.60 24.96 -14.84
C MET A 76 -9.06 23.52 -14.64
N GLN A 77 -10.30 23.21 -15.08
CA GLN A 77 -10.87 21.87 -15.10
C GLN A 77 -11.02 21.22 -13.70
N THR A 78 -11.09 22.01 -12.64
CA THR A 78 -11.23 21.51 -11.26
C THR A 78 -12.43 20.56 -11.11
N GLY A 79 -13.58 20.92 -11.65
CA GLY A 79 -14.77 20.07 -11.56
C GLY A 79 -14.72 18.83 -12.45
N ARG A 80 -14.10 18.93 -13.65
CA ARG A 80 -13.92 17.76 -14.53
C ARG A 80 -12.97 16.73 -13.95
N ASP A 81 -11.89 17.22 -13.36
CA ASP A 81 -10.82 16.36 -12.83
C ASP A 81 -11.08 16.00 -11.34
N GLU A 82 -12.14 16.55 -10.75
CA GLU A 82 -12.51 16.41 -9.33
C GLU A 82 -11.33 16.68 -8.39
N CYS A 83 -10.45 17.62 -8.77
CA CYS A 83 -9.18 17.87 -8.10
C CYS A 83 -8.78 19.34 -8.22
N ILE A 84 -8.40 19.97 -7.11
CA ILE A 84 -7.70 21.25 -7.10
C ILE A 84 -6.23 20.98 -7.44
N ARG A 85 -5.76 21.45 -8.60
CA ARG A 85 -4.35 21.41 -8.95
C ARG A 85 -3.58 22.49 -8.18
N PHE A 86 -3.27 22.16 -6.94
CA PHE A 86 -2.47 22.98 -6.04
C PHE A 86 -1.36 22.12 -5.44
N THR A 87 -0.12 22.53 -5.61
CA THR A 87 1.04 21.80 -5.11
C THR A 87 2.15 22.74 -4.67
N MET A 88 3.03 22.26 -3.80
CA MET A 88 4.22 22.99 -3.35
C MET A 88 5.46 22.45 -4.06
N TYR A 89 6.32 23.34 -4.53
CA TYR A 89 7.60 22.96 -5.11
C TYR A 89 8.64 22.74 -4.01
N THR A 90 9.26 21.57 -4.02
CA THR A 90 10.27 21.16 -3.02
C THR A 90 11.68 21.02 -3.60
N GLY A 91 11.85 21.22 -4.92
CA GLY A 91 13.16 21.17 -5.58
C GLY A 91 14.04 22.37 -5.25
N TYR A 92 15.34 22.19 -5.35
CA TYR A 92 16.31 23.27 -5.08
C TYR A 92 16.49 24.21 -6.29
N GLU A 93 16.55 23.63 -7.50
CA GLU A 93 16.72 24.40 -8.74
C GLU A 93 15.35 24.83 -9.29
N PRO A 94 15.24 26.05 -9.84
CA PRO A 94 14.00 26.51 -10.45
C PRO A 94 13.57 25.63 -11.63
N VAL A 95 12.26 25.55 -11.87
CA VAL A 95 11.67 24.84 -13.02
C VAL A 95 10.67 25.75 -13.74
N LEU A 96 10.47 25.52 -15.05
CA LEU A 96 9.54 26.28 -15.88
C LEU A 96 8.14 25.67 -15.84
N LEU A 97 7.17 26.53 -15.69
CA LEU A 97 5.75 26.22 -15.74
C LEU A 97 5.06 27.08 -16.80
N SER A 98 3.98 26.56 -17.37
CA SER A 98 3.14 27.34 -18.28
C SER A 98 2.66 28.63 -17.62
N PRO A 99 2.57 29.76 -18.33
CA PRO A 99 2.01 31.03 -17.82
C PRO A 99 0.51 30.92 -17.45
N ALA A 100 -0.16 29.81 -17.78
CA ALA A 100 -1.53 29.51 -17.32
C ALA A 100 -1.61 29.16 -15.82
N TYR A 101 -0.48 28.85 -15.19
CA TYR A 101 -0.42 28.61 -13.74
C TYR A 101 -0.24 29.93 -12.97
N THR A 102 -0.74 29.96 -11.75
CA THR A 102 -0.47 31.04 -10.79
C THR A 102 0.52 30.54 -9.74
N ILE A 103 1.62 31.28 -9.56
CA ILE A 103 2.57 31.01 -8.48
C ILE A 103 2.14 31.80 -7.25
N LEU A 104 2.13 31.11 -6.10
CA LEU A 104 1.74 31.66 -4.80
C LEU A 104 2.84 31.39 -3.79
N GLN A 105 2.91 32.23 -2.75
CA GLN A 105 3.82 32.02 -1.62
C GLN A 105 3.15 32.45 -0.31
N VAL A 106 3.61 31.95 0.81
CA VAL A 106 3.15 32.43 2.12
C VAL A 106 3.55 33.88 2.32
N LYS A 107 2.69 34.67 2.96
CA LYS A 107 2.95 36.06 3.33
C LYS A 107 3.97 36.16 4.46
N ASP A 108 3.83 35.31 5.48
CA ASP A 108 4.69 35.25 6.66
C ASP A 108 4.84 33.80 7.16
N SER A 109 6.05 33.26 7.03
CA SER A 109 6.39 31.91 7.46
C SER A 109 6.45 31.74 9.00
N LYS A 110 6.38 32.84 9.76
CA LYS A 110 6.23 32.79 11.22
C LYS A 110 4.79 32.53 11.66
N VAL A 111 3.83 32.79 10.77
CA VAL A 111 2.39 32.59 11.02
C VAL A 111 1.93 31.24 10.49
N VAL A 112 2.37 30.87 9.29
CA VAL A 112 1.97 29.62 8.65
C VAL A 112 3.12 28.97 7.88
N LEU A 113 3.26 27.66 8.04
CA LEU A 113 4.23 26.86 7.27
C LEU A 113 3.66 26.52 5.90
N PRO A 114 4.45 26.70 4.81
CA PRO A 114 4.02 26.28 3.48
C PRO A 114 3.63 24.81 3.41
N GLU A 115 4.39 23.94 4.05
CA GLU A 115 4.14 22.50 4.14
C GLU A 115 2.78 22.20 4.80
N TYR A 116 2.42 22.95 5.84
CA TYR A 116 1.14 22.81 6.52
C TYR A 116 -0.03 23.14 5.58
N ILE A 117 0.07 24.25 4.83
CA ILE A 117 -0.94 24.61 3.82
C ILE A 117 -1.05 23.49 2.77
N PHE A 118 0.06 23.03 2.22
CA PHE A 118 0.07 22.02 1.17
C PHE A 118 -0.63 20.73 1.64
N ILE A 119 -0.33 20.26 2.86
CA ILE A 119 -0.92 19.03 3.41
C ILE A 119 -2.45 19.16 3.52
N GLN A 120 -3.00 20.34 3.85
CA GLN A 120 -4.46 20.55 3.89
C GLN A 120 -5.11 20.25 2.53
N PHE A 121 -4.42 20.55 1.43
CA PHE A 121 -4.90 20.34 0.07
C PHE A 121 -4.71 18.92 -0.47
N LEU A 122 -4.11 18.00 0.29
CA LEU A 122 -3.99 16.59 -0.10
C LEU A 122 -5.26 15.79 0.17
N SER A 123 -6.23 16.35 0.90
CA SER A 123 -7.48 15.64 1.22
C SER A 123 -8.50 15.67 0.09
N SER A 124 -9.25 14.58 -0.07
CA SER A 124 -10.38 14.50 -1.00
C SER A 124 -11.49 15.49 -0.69
N GLU A 125 -11.67 15.85 0.58
CA GLU A 125 -12.66 16.83 1.00
C GLU A 125 -12.33 18.24 0.49
N MET A 126 -11.05 18.60 0.49
CA MET A 126 -10.62 19.87 -0.10
C MET A 126 -10.86 19.89 -1.62
N ASP A 127 -10.66 18.77 -2.29
CA ASP A 127 -10.97 18.64 -3.71
C ASP A 127 -12.48 18.76 -3.99
N ARG A 128 -13.31 18.14 -3.14
CA ARG A 128 -14.76 18.28 -3.18
C ARG A 128 -15.20 19.74 -2.96
N MET A 129 -14.57 20.43 -2.01
CA MET A 129 -14.81 21.85 -1.75
C MET A 129 -14.40 22.72 -2.96
N GLY A 130 -13.30 22.40 -3.62
CA GLY A 130 -12.86 23.06 -4.84
C GLY A 130 -13.85 22.89 -5.97
N TRP A 131 -14.40 21.69 -6.14
CA TRP A 131 -15.46 21.43 -7.10
C TRP A 131 -16.72 22.22 -6.80
N PHE A 132 -17.18 22.23 -5.55
CA PHE A 132 -18.36 22.99 -5.13
C PHE A 132 -18.22 24.49 -5.39
N ASN A 133 -17.03 25.05 -5.22
CA ASN A 133 -16.75 26.48 -5.45
C ASN A 133 -16.36 26.80 -6.91
N SER A 134 -16.28 25.80 -7.80
CA SER A 134 -16.01 26.04 -9.21
C SER A 134 -17.21 26.64 -9.93
N ASP A 135 -16.96 27.26 -11.09
CA ASP A 135 -18.03 27.81 -11.91
C ASP A 135 -18.87 26.68 -12.54
N SER A 136 -20.08 27.03 -12.97
CA SER A 136 -21.00 26.09 -13.63
C SER A 136 -20.72 25.89 -15.12
N SER A 137 -19.53 26.28 -15.62
CA SER A 137 -19.13 26.06 -17.00
C SER A 137 -18.85 24.57 -17.28
N VAL A 138 -18.84 24.18 -18.55
CA VAL A 138 -18.51 22.80 -18.98
C VAL A 138 -17.12 22.35 -18.47
N ARG A 139 -16.24 23.27 -18.19
CA ARG A 139 -14.88 23.00 -17.66
C ARG A 139 -14.81 23.07 -16.16
N ALA A 140 -15.81 23.64 -15.48
CA ALA A 140 -15.90 23.83 -14.04
C ALA A 140 -14.59 24.36 -13.46
N ASN A 141 -14.28 25.62 -13.77
CA ASN A 141 -13.02 26.26 -13.32
C ASN A 141 -13.20 26.87 -11.93
N LEU A 142 -12.18 26.73 -11.09
CA LEU A 142 -12.06 27.43 -9.81
C LEU A 142 -11.16 28.65 -10.03
N ASP A 143 -11.72 29.86 -10.01
CA ASP A 143 -10.92 31.08 -10.15
C ASP A 143 -10.08 31.37 -8.90
N LEU A 144 -9.04 32.19 -9.07
CA LEU A 144 -8.13 32.51 -7.97
C LEU A 144 -8.83 33.24 -6.80
N PRO A 145 -9.75 34.22 -7.01
CA PRO A 145 -10.47 34.85 -5.90
C PRO A 145 -11.23 33.85 -5.04
N ARG A 146 -12.04 32.95 -5.62
CA ARG A 146 -12.76 31.91 -4.88
C ARG A 146 -11.83 30.92 -4.21
N PHE A 147 -10.71 30.54 -4.86
CA PHE A 147 -9.68 29.72 -4.25
C PHE A 147 -9.11 30.37 -2.98
N LEU A 148 -8.85 31.68 -3.01
CA LEU A 148 -8.32 32.43 -1.86
C LEU A 148 -9.35 32.62 -0.73
N GLU A 149 -10.64 32.47 -0.98
CA GLU A 149 -11.72 32.48 0.03
C GLU A 149 -11.83 31.17 0.81
N ILE A 150 -11.23 30.08 0.31
CA ILE A 150 -11.21 28.80 1.03
C ILE A 150 -10.60 28.99 2.41
N ARG A 151 -11.30 28.51 3.43
CA ARG A 151 -10.86 28.65 4.82
C ARG A 151 -10.18 27.40 5.31
N ILE A 152 -9.00 27.54 5.88
CA ILE A 152 -8.26 26.45 6.53
C ILE A 152 -8.08 26.73 8.01
N PRO A 153 -7.99 25.70 8.88
CA PRO A 153 -7.66 25.88 10.28
C PRO A 153 -6.25 26.43 10.42
N LEU A 154 -6.06 27.37 11.35
CA LEU A 154 -4.76 27.99 11.62
C LEU A 154 -4.41 27.81 13.11
N PRO A 155 -3.87 26.63 13.51
CA PRO A 155 -3.36 26.42 14.85
C PRO A 155 -2.03 27.16 15.07
N PRO A 156 -1.54 27.27 16.31
CA PRO A 156 -0.22 27.81 16.62
C PRO A 156 0.88 27.12 15.79
N ILE A 157 1.96 27.86 15.47
CA ILE A 157 3.02 27.42 14.57
C ILE A 157 3.71 26.11 15.07
N GLU A 158 3.80 25.93 16.38
CA GLU A 158 4.35 24.73 17.00
C GLU A 158 3.49 23.49 16.73
N VAL A 159 2.16 23.66 16.68
CA VAL A 159 1.23 22.58 16.33
C VAL A 159 1.33 22.26 14.84
N GLN A 160 1.44 23.28 13.99
CA GLN A 160 1.66 23.10 12.54
C GLN A 160 2.97 22.33 12.31
N GLN A 161 4.06 22.69 12.97
CA GLN A 161 5.35 22.02 12.82
C GLN A 161 5.26 20.54 13.21
N ARG A 162 4.69 20.23 14.36
CA ARG A 162 4.51 18.84 14.82
C ARG A 162 3.66 18.02 13.85
N TYR A 163 2.67 18.65 13.23
CA TYR A 163 1.83 18.00 12.23
C TYR A 163 2.60 17.74 10.92
N VAL A 164 3.37 18.72 10.44
CA VAL A 164 4.24 18.56 9.28
C VAL A 164 5.29 17.47 9.52
N ASP A 165 5.92 17.48 10.70
CA ASP A 165 6.93 16.48 11.05
C ASP A 165 6.34 15.06 11.08
N ALA A 166 5.13 14.90 11.63
CA ALA A 166 4.43 13.61 11.64
C ALA A 166 4.10 13.15 10.22
N TYR A 167 3.60 14.05 9.36
CA TYR A 167 3.29 13.73 7.97
C TYR A 167 4.53 13.32 7.17
N VAL A 168 5.59 14.15 7.23
CA VAL A 168 6.85 13.88 6.51
C VAL A 168 7.51 12.61 7.03
N GLY A 169 7.50 12.39 8.35
CA GLY A 169 8.03 11.17 8.97
C GLY A 169 7.32 9.91 8.50
N LEU A 170 5.99 9.91 8.46
CA LEU A 170 5.19 8.79 7.96
C LEU A 170 5.40 8.54 6.47
N GLN A 171 5.47 9.60 5.67
CA GLN A 171 5.74 9.49 4.23
C GLN A 171 7.11 8.85 3.99
N LYS A 172 8.14 9.35 4.65
CA LYS A 172 9.50 8.83 4.57
C LYS A 172 9.57 7.36 5.03
N LEU A 173 8.90 7.03 6.14
CA LEU A 173 8.83 5.66 6.65
C LEU A 173 8.20 4.70 5.63
N ALA A 174 7.13 5.12 4.95
CA ALA A 174 6.51 4.32 3.90
C ALA A 174 7.45 4.13 2.71
N GLU A 175 8.03 5.21 2.19
CA GLU A 175 8.93 5.19 1.02
C GLU A 175 10.19 4.35 1.26
N GLU A 176 10.85 4.51 2.42
CA GLU A 176 12.04 3.74 2.78
C GLU A 176 11.74 2.24 2.89
N ASN A 177 10.61 1.87 3.48
CA ASN A 177 10.22 0.47 3.58
C ASN A 177 9.76 -0.11 2.23
N GLU A 178 9.04 0.65 1.41
CA GLU A 178 8.68 0.25 0.03
C GLU A 178 9.95 -0.02 -0.81
N ALA A 179 10.98 0.81 -0.66
CA ALA A 179 12.26 0.65 -1.37
C ALA A 179 13.02 -0.63 -1.00
N LEU A 180 12.78 -1.20 0.18
CA LEU A 180 13.38 -2.46 0.61
C LEU A 180 12.73 -3.70 -0.02
N LEU A 181 11.49 -3.61 -0.53
CA LEU A 181 10.73 -4.78 -0.97
C LEU A 181 11.36 -5.50 -2.15
N ASP A 182 11.77 -4.77 -3.18
CA ASP A 182 12.35 -5.36 -4.39
C ASP A 182 13.73 -6.00 -4.12
N PRO A 183 14.69 -5.33 -3.45
CA PRO A 183 15.97 -5.95 -3.08
C PRO A 183 15.83 -7.21 -2.21
N LEU A 184 14.97 -7.18 -1.18
CA LEU A 184 14.75 -8.33 -0.32
C LEU A 184 14.09 -9.50 -1.05
N SER A 185 13.11 -9.21 -1.92
CA SER A 185 12.45 -10.22 -2.74
C SER A 185 13.44 -10.89 -3.70
N LYS A 186 14.28 -10.10 -4.38
CA LYS A 186 15.32 -10.61 -5.29
C LYS A 186 16.38 -11.45 -4.54
N ALA A 187 16.82 -11.01 -3.37
CA ALA A 187 17.73 -11.76 -2.54
C ALA A 187 17.15 -13.10 -2.12
N CYS A 188 15.90 -13.13 -1.64
CA CYS A 188 15.22 -14.36 -1.24
C CYS A 188 15.08 -15.34 -2.43
N GLN A 189 14.71 -14.85 -3.62
CA GLN A 189 14.61 -15.67 -4.83
C GLN A 189 15.98 -16.22 -5.27
N ALA A 190 17.04 -15.41 -5.21
CA ALA A 190 18.38 -15.84 -5.54
C ALA A 190 18.88 -16.95 -4.61
N TYR A 191 18.68 -16.81 -3.30
CA TYR A 191 19.02 -17.85 -2.33
C TYR A 191 18.23 -19.15 -2.57
N LEU A 192 16.94 -19.07 -2.83
CA LEU A 192 16.13 -20.25 -3.15
C LEU A 192 16.58 -20.94 -4.44
N ALA A 193 17.03 -20.18 -5.45
CA ALA A 193 17.59 -20.74 -6.68
C ALA A 193 18.96 -21.39 -6.45
N GLU A 194 19.82 -20.76 -5.64
CA GLU A 194 21.13 -21.30 -5.26
C GLU A 194 21.00 -22.63 -4.50
N VAL A 195 20.11 -22.68 -3.52
CA VAL A 195 19.81 -23.91 -2.76
C VAL A 195 19.46 -25.08 -3.67
N GLN A 196 18.73 -24.84 -4.76
CA GLN A 196 18.37 -25.91 -5.71
C GLN A 196 19.58 -26.53 -6.42
N THR A 197 20.64 -25.78 -6.59
CA THR A 197 21.85 -26.23 -7.30
C THR A 197 22.91 -26.80 -6.36
N GLN A 198 22.91 -26.36 -5.10
CA GLN A 198 23.95 -26.69 -4.13
C GLN A 198 23.63 -27.90 -3.26
N TYR A 199 22.34 -28.17 -2.99
CA TYR A 199 21.92 -29.19 -2.03
C TYR A 199 21.16 -30.31 -2.72
N SER A 200 21.37 -31.54 -2.20
CA SER A 200 20.68 -32.72 -2.70
C SER A 200 19.19 -32.68 -2.39
N GLU A 201 18.40 -33.17 -3.31
CA GLU A 201 16.97 -33.34 -3.11
C GLU A 201 16.65 -34.56 -2.26
N VAL A 202 15.70 -34.39 -1.35
CA VAL A 202 15.13 -35.45 -0.51
C VAL A 202 13.64 -35.62 -0.79
N LEU A 203 13.09 -36.78 -0.45
CA LEU A 203 11.65 -37.00 -0.51
C LEU A 203 10.96 -36.30 0.67
N LEU A 204 10.00 -35.44 0.37
CA LEU A 204 9.25 -34.69 1.39
C LEU A 204 8.51 -35.62 2.36
N GLY A 205 8.03 -36.77 1.88
CA GLY A 205 7.37 -37.79 2.69
C GLY A 205 8.17 -38.31 3.88
N ASP A 206 9.52 -38.24 3.82
CA ASP A 206 10.38 -38.62 4.94
C ASP A 206 10.36 -37.58 6.07
N TYR A 207 9.96 -36.33 5.78
CA TYR A 207 10.00 -35.17 6.69
C TYR A 207 8.63 -34.72 7.16
N ILE A 208 7.53 -35.17 6.57
CA ILE A 208 6.18 -34.76 6.92
C ILE A 208 5.30 -35.97 7.36
N VAL A 209 4.23 -35.64 8.06
CA VAL A 209 3.18 -36.58 8.43
C VAL A 209 1.80 -36.03 8.11
N GLU A 210 0.90 -36.85 7.57
CA GLU A 210 -0.49 -36.49 7.38
C GLU A 210 -1.20 -36.30 8.73
N VAL A 211 -1.99 -35.19 8.81
CA VAL A 211 -2.81 -34.90 9.99
C VAL A 211 -4.27 -35.15 9.63
N ASN A 212 -4.89 -36.11 10.36
CA ASN A 212 -6.29 -36.52 10.18
C ASN A 212 -7.13 -36.25 11.43
N GLU A 213 -6.64 -35.41 12.35
CA GLU A 213 -7.39 -34.95 13.53
C GLU A 213 -8.69 -34.28 13.10
N ARG A 214 -9.82 -34.72 13.72
CA ARG A 214 -11.14 -34.16 13.42
C ARG A 214 -11.72 -33.44 14.63
N ASN A 215 -12.59 -32.51 14.39
CA ASN A 215 -13.29 -31.71 15.41
C ASN A 215 -14.40 -32.52 16.12
N GLU A 216 -14.16 -33.81 16.40
CA GLU A 216 -15.16 -34.72 17.00
C GLU A 216 -15.63 -34.25 18.38
N ASN A 217 -14.72 -33.66 19.15
CA ASN A 217 -14.98 -33.13 20.47
C ASN A 217 -15.73 -31.80 20.48
N GLY A 218 -15.92 -31.14 19.31
CA GLY A 218 -16.57 -29.85 19.20
C GLY A 218 -15.76 -28.67 19.77
N GLU A 219 -14.42 -28.80 19.77
CA GLU A 219 -13.50 -27.74 20.21
C GLU A 219 -13.67 -26.46 19.38
N PHE A 220 -14.00 -26.63 18.10
CA PHE A 220 -14.15 -25.54 17.14
C PHE A 220 -15.60 -25.39 16.67
N THR A 221 -15.96 -24.15 16.33
CA THR A 221 -17.29 -23.76 15.86
C THR A 221 -17.29 -23.42 14.35
N ALA A 222 -18.42 -23.00 13.83
CA ALA A 222 -18.54 -22.53 12.45
C ALA A 222 -17.68 -21.28 12.17
N ASP A 223 -17.43 -20.46 13.17
CA ASP A 223 -16.61 -19.25 13.06
C ASP A 223 -15.11 -19.55 12.86
N ASP A 224 -14.68 -20.76 13.22
CA ASP A 224 -13.30 -21.22 13.08
C ASP A 224 -13.03 -21.87 11.72
N VAL A 225 -14.05 -21.98 10.85
CA VAL A 225 -13.90 -22.57 9.52
C VAL A 225 -13.12 -21.65 8.61
N ARG A 226 -12.05 -22.21 8.03
CA ARG A 226 -11.21 -21.50 7.06
C ARG A 226 -11.17 -22.23 5.72
N GLY A 227 -10.96 -21.46 4.67
CA GLY A 227 -10.56 -21.94 3.36
C GLY A 227 -9.11 -21.61 3.08
N VAL A 228 -8.54 -22.19 2.02
CA VAL A 228 -7.20 -21.83 1.52
C VAL A 228 -7.34 -21.20 0.14
N SER A 229 -6.79 -20.02 -0.01
CA SER A 229 -6.83 -19.24 -1.26
C SER A 229 -5.69 -19.60 -2.20
N ILE A 230 -5.82 -19.20 -3.47
CA ILE A 230 -4.73 -19.28 -4.47
C ILE A 230 -3.58 -18.31 -4.17
N GLN A 231 -3.77 -17.35 -3.25
CA GLN A 231 -2.71 -16.52 -2.68
C GLN A 231 -1.94 -17.25 -1.57
N LYS A 232 -2.21 -18.54 -1.39
CA LYS A 232 -1.54 -19.42 -0.42
C LYS A 232 -1.70 -18.95 1.04
N LYS A 233 -2.88 -18.42 1.35
CA LYS A 233 -3.25 -17.93 2.69
C LYS A 233 -4.56 -18.54 3.13
N PHE A 234 -4.71 -18.71 4.45
CA PHE A 234 -6.02 -19.00 5.03
C PHE A 234 -6.92 -17.77 4.87
N ILE A 235 -8.18 -18.02 4.54
CA ILE A 235 -9.24 -17.01 4.38
C ILE A 235 -10.50 -17.47 5.08
N ASP A 236 -11.34 -16.54 5.48
CA ASP A 236 -12.65 -16.86 6.01
C ASP A 236 -13.49 -17.62 4.97
N THR A 237 -14.30 -18.56 5.46
CA THR A 237 -15.20 -19.29 4.57
C THR A 237 -16.24 -18.35 3.97
N LYS A 238 -16.54 -18.55 2.68
CA LYS A 238 -17.64 -17.85 2.00
C LYS A 238 -18.93 -18.67 1.99
N ALA A 239 -18.89 -19.88 2.52
CA ALA A 239 -20.05 -20.75 2.59
C ALA A 239 -20.97 -20.31 3.73
N ASN A 240 -22.30 -20.43 3.51
CA ASN A 240 -23.24 -20.31 4.60
C ASN A 240 -23.07 -21.53 5.54
N MET A 241 -22.72 -21.25 6.78
CA MET A 241 -22.46 -22.27 7.82
C MET A 241 -23.66 -22.53 8.74
N ASP A 242 -24.82 -21.89 8.50
CA ASP A 242 -26.02 -22.07 9.31
C ASP A 242 -26.48 -23.52 9.29
N GLY A 243 -26.55 -24.14 10.46
CA GLY A 243 -26.98 -25.55 10.63
C GLY A 243 -25.98 -26.57 10.12
N VAL A 244 -24.80 -26.22 9.70
CA VAL A 244 -23.76 -27.14 9.23
C VAL A 244 -23.01 -27.71 10.40
N SER A 245 -22.98 -29.08 10.49
CA SER A 245 -22.15 -29.77 11.48
C SER A 245 -20.69 -29.76 11.07
N VAL A 246 -19.84 -29.19 11.92
CA VAL A 246 -18.38 -29.07 11.70
C VAL A 246 -17.58 -30.20 12.38
N ARG A 247 -18.25 -31.23 12.97
CA ARG A 247 -17.58 -32.32 13.70
C ARG A 247 -16.63 -33.15 12.83
N ASN A 248 -16.94 -33.30 11.54
CA ASN A 248 -16.11 -34.03 10.58
C ASN A 248 -15.02 -33.20 9.92
N TYR A 249 -14.90 -31.91 10.27
CA TYR A 249 -13.88 -31.07 9.71
C TYR A 249 -12.51 -31.38 10.30
N LYS A 250 -11.46 -31.23 9.50
CA LYS A 250 -10.07 -31.47 9.94
C LYS A 250 -9.59 -30.32 10.76
N VAL A 251 -8.94 -30.62 11.89
CA VAL A 251 -8.28 -29.59 12.73
C VAL A 251 -6.93 -29.24 12.11
N VAL A 252 -6.63 -27.96 12.10
CA VAL A 252 -5.36 -27.39 11.63
C VAL A 252 -4.78 -26.56 12.78
N ARG A 253 -3.57 -26.89 13.20
CA ARG A 253 -2.84 -26.22 14.27
C ARG A 253 -1.78 -25.27 13.68
N PRO A 254 -1.20 -24.36 14.48
CA PRO A 254 -0.01 -23.62 14.04
C PRO A 254 1.07 -24.57 13.51
N ASP A 255 1.75 -24.15 12.44
CA ASP A 255 2.75 -24.91 11.68
C ASP A 255 2.23 -26.12 10.91
N ASP A 256 0.91 -26.37 10.88
CA ASP A 256 0.30 -27.29 9.93
C ASP A 256 0.11 -26.63 8.57
N PHE A 257 0.27 -27.45 7.53
CA PHE A 257 -0.12 -27.09 6.17
C PHE A 257 -1.51 -27.62 5.85
N ALA A 258 -2.32 -26.78 5.22
CA ALA A 258 -3.55 -27.23 4.59
C ALA A 258 -3.55 -26.90 3.10
N PHE A 259 -4.01 -27.81 2.25
CA PHE A 259 -4.09 -27.60 0.82
C PHE A 259 -5.39 -28.16 0.24
N ASN A 260 -5.86 -27.53 -0.83
CA ASN A 260 -7.00 -28.03 -1.55
C ASN A 260 -6.57 -29.15 -2.50
N VAL A 261 -7.11 -30.35 -2.26
CA VAL A 261 -6.83 -31.53 -3.09
C VAL A 261 -7.31 -31.34 -4.54
N ASN A 262 -8.33 -30.52 -4.75
CA ASN A 262 -8.97 -30.31 -6.04
C ASN A 262 -8.27 -29.17 -6.81
N THR A 263 -7.46 -29.48 -7.80
CA THR A 263 -6.66 -28.51 -8.57
C THR A 263 -7.37 -28.01 -9.83
N ALA A 264 -8.38 -28.71 -10.33
CA ALA A 264 -9.06 -28.41 -11.61
C ALA A 264 -9.74 -27.02 -11.69
N ARG A 265 -10.07 -26.42 -10.55
CA ARG A 265 -10.76 -25.12 -10.50
C ARG A 265 -9.85 -23.95 -10.07
N MET A 266 -8.56 -24.21 -9.86
CA MET A 266 -7.63 -23.22 -9.28
C MET A 266 -6.75 -22.51 -10.28
N GLY A 267 -6.94 -22.76 -11.59
CA GLY A 267 -6.09 -22.23 -12.62
C GLY A 267 -4.66 -22.77 -12.50
N GLU A 268 -3.67 -21.90 -12.61
CA GLU A 268 -2.24 -22.28 -12.59
C GLU A 268 -1.60 -22.25 -11.19
N LYS A 269 -2.38 -22.01 -10.13
CA LYS A 269 -1.84 -21.84 -8.76
C LYS A 269 -2.37 -22.89 -7.80
N PHE A 270 -1.47 -23.55 -7.09
CA PHE A 270 -1.81 -24.51 -6.05
C PHE A 270 -2.19 -23.81 -4.73
N ALA A 271 -3.41 -24.08 -4.23
CA ALA A 271 -3.88 -23.52 -2.97
C ALA A 271 -3.36 -24.35 -1.80
N ILE A 272 -2.25 -23.93 -1.22
CA ILE A 272 -1.63 -24.47 -0.01
C ILE A 272 -1.30 -23.32 0.92
N ALA A 273 -1.45 -23.48 2.23
CA ALA A 273 -1.11 -22.48 3.22
C ALA A 273 -0.51 -23.10 4.48
N LEU A 274 0.41 -22.39 5.11
CA LEU A 274 0.95 -22.66 6.43
C LEU A 274 0.11 -21.92 7.47
N SER A 275 -0.35 -22.62 8.50
CA SER A 275 -1.19 -22.03 9.54
C SER A 275 -0.36 -21.33 10.61
N SER A 276 -0.80 -20.15 11.02
CA SER A 276 -0.35 -19.45 12.23
C SER A 276 -1.40 -19.46 13.35
N ILE A 277 -2.55 -20.07 13.11
CA ILE A 277 -3.70 -20.08 14.01
C ILE A 277 -4.26 -21.49 14.15
N ASN A 278 -5.05 -21.72 15.20
CA ASN A 278 -5.90 -22.89 15.28
C ASN A 278 -7.17 -22.63 14.46
N CYS A 279 -7.52 -23.56 13.55
CA CYS A 279 -8.73 -23.47 12.76
C CYS A 279 -9.19 -24.87 12.30
N ILE A 280 -10.29 -24.90 11.58
CA ILE A 280 -10.77 -26.13 10.94
C ILE A 280 -11.00 -25.91 9.45
N VAL A 281 -10.76 -26.96 8.66
CA VAL A 281 -11.02 -26.99 7.23
C VAL A 281 -11.94 -28.17 6.89
N THR A 282 -12.65 -28.09 5.77
CA THR A 282 -13.51 -29.19 5.34
C THR A 282 -12.70 -30.48 5.11
N SER A 283 -13.33 -31.61 5.21
CA SER A 283 -12.68 -32.94 5.05
C SER A 283 -12.01 -33.15 3.68
N ILE A 284 -12.30 -32.30 2.70
CA ILE A 284 -11.72 -32.37 1.34
C ILE A 284 -10.28 -31.88 1.29
N TYR A 285 -9.84 -31.09 2.29
CA TYR A 285 -8.47 -30.58 2.34
C TYR A 285 -7.49 -31.67 2.77
N GLY A 286 -6.32 -31.70 2.16
CA GLY A 286 -5.15 -32.39 2.71
C GLY A 286 -4.56 -31.56 3.83
N VAL A 287 -4.19 -32.17 4.94
CA VAL A 287 -3.51 -31.49 6.05
C VAL A 287 -2.28 -32.34 6.42
N PHE A 288 -1.14 -31.67 6.59
CA PHE A 288 0.10 -32.32 7.01
C PHE A 288 0.96 -31.41 7.88
N ARG A 289 1.90 -31.99 8.58
CA ARG A 289 2.83 -31.34 9.50
C ARG A 289 4.25 -31.83 9.26
N VAL A 290 5.25 -30.96 9.47
CA VAL A 290 6.66 -31.34 9.51
C VAL A 290 6.90 -32.20 10.77
N LYS A 291 7.56 -33.36 10.61
CA LYS A 291 7.85 -34.30 11.69
C LYS A 291 8.97 -33.80 12.62
N ARG A 292 10.01 -33.24 12.02
CA ARG A 292 11.24 -32.82 12.69
C ARG A 292 11.60 -31.42 12.24
N ILE A 293 11.25 -30.45 13.07
CA ILE A 293 11.50 -29.03 12.79
C ILE A 293 12.98 -28.65 12.86
N GLU A 294 13.79 -29.51 13.49
CA GLU A 294 15.26 -29.39 13.53
C GLU A 294 15.93 -29.69 12.18
N ASP A 295 15.26 -30.44 11.30
CA ASP A 295 15.77 -30.77 9.96
C ASP A 295 15.11 -29.91 8.87
N LEU A 296 13.81 -29.62 9.01
CA LEU A 296 13.03 -28.90 8.02
C LEU A 296 12.17 -27.83 8.70
N ASP A 297 12.47 -26.57 8.43
CA ASP A 297 11.67 -25.43 8.91
C ASP A 297 10.36 -25.32 8.10
N PRO A 298 9.17 -25.33 8.75
CA PRO A 298 7.88 -25.17 8.05
C PRO A 298 7.80 -23.88 7.23
N ALA A 299 8.37 -22.78 7.71
CA ALA A 299 8.35 -21.52 6.97
C ALA A 299 9.24 -21.58 5.71
N TYR A 300 10.39 -22.26 5.76
CA TYR A 300 11.20 -22.53 4.58
C TYR A 300 10.43 -23.37 3.55
N LEU A 301 9.78 -24.45 4.00
CA LEU A 301 8.95 -25.28 3.14
C LEU A 301 7.80 -24.47 2.50
N TYR A 302 7.18 -23.56 3.26
CA TYR A 302 6.16 -22.66 2.73
C TYR A 302 6.72 -21.73 1.64
N LEU A 303 7.92 -21.18 1.81
CA LEU A 303 8.58 -20.38 0.78
C LEU A 303 8.88 -21.18 -0.50
N TYR A 304 9.30 -22.43 -0.34
CA TYR A 304 9.51 -23.33 -1.47
C TYR A 304 8.21 -23.54 -2.27
N PHE A 305 7.07 -23.73 -1.58
CA PHE A 305 5.77 -23.87 -2.20
C PHE A 305 5.22 -22.60 -2.84
N ASN A 306 5.70 -21.43 -2.43
CA ASN A 306 5.27 -20.15 -3.01
C ASN A 306 5.88 -19.84 -4.39
N ARG A 307 6.77 -20.67 -4.88
CA ARG A 307 7.43 -20.47 -6.16
C ARG A 307 6.52 -20.84 -7.33
N THR A 308 6.64 -20.11 -8.43
CA THR A 308 5.88 -20.39 -9.66
C THR A 308 6.24 -21.74 -10.29
N GLU A 309 7.49 -22.19 -10.11
CA GLU A 309 7.95 -23.52 -10.53
C GLU A 309 7.20 -24.62 -9.80
N PHE A 310 6.90 -24.43 -8.52
CA PHE A 310 6.13 -25.38 -7.74
C PHE A 310 4.68 -25.46 -8.21
N ASP A 311 4.06 -24.32 -8.52
CA ASP A 311 2.71 -24.31 -9.10
C ASP A 311 2.65 -25.08 -10.42
N ARG A 312 3.66 -24.93 -11.28
CA ARG A 312 3.80 -25.70 -12.53
C ARG A 312 4.02 -27.18 -12.27
N TYR A 313 4.84 -27.52 -11.26
CA TYR A 313 5.05 -28.92 -10.86
C TYR A 313 3.74 -29.58 -10.43
N VAL A 314 2.95 -28.94 -9.57
CA VAL A 314 1.65 -29.46 -9.13
C VAL A 314 0.69 -29.60 -10.33
N ARG A 315 0.65 -28.61 -11.21
CA ARG A 315 -0.19 -28.68 -12.42
C ARG A 315 0.18 -29.87 -13.31
N PHE A 316 1.46 -30.12 -13.50
CA PHE A 316 1.95 -31.24 -14.32
C PHE A 316 1.64 -32.62 -13.67
N ASN A 317 1.69 -32.71 -12.34
CA ASN A 317 1.47 -33.93 -11.57
C ASN A 317 0.04 -34.08 -11.04
N SER A 318 -0.91 -33.28 -11.51
CA SER A 318 -2.34 -33.43 -11.17
C SER A 318 -3.03 -34.32 -12.19
N TRP A 319 -3.82 -35.28 -11.73
CA TRP A 319 -4.45 -36.32 -12.56
C TRP A 319 -5.96 -36.39 -12.31
N GLY A 320 -6.71 -36.78 -13.35
CA GLY A 320 -8.14 -37.03 -13.29
C GLY A 320 -8.90 -36.57 -14.54
N SER A 321 -9.85 -37.39 -15.01
CA SER A 321 -10.61 -37.10 -16.24
C SER A 321 -11.72 -36.07 -16.04
N ALA A 322 -12.34 -36.01 -14.85
CA ALA A 322 -13.44 -35.07 -14.56
C ALA A 322 -13.03 -33.96 -13.55
N ARG A 323 -12.08 -34.26 -12.69
CA ARG A 323 -11.49 -33.33 -11.72
C ARG A 323 -10.04 -33.72 -11.51
N GLU A 324 -9.14 -32.82 -11.86
CA GLU A 324 -7.72 -32.99 -11.56
C GLU A 324 -7.52 -32.83 -10.05
N THR A 325 -6.77 -33.78 -9.47
CA THR A 325 -6.47 -33.77 -8.03
C THR A 325 -4.98 -33.95 -7.80
N PHE A 326 -4.52 -33.36 -6.69
CA PHE A 326 -3.19 -33.55 -6.14
C PHE A 326 -3.37 -33.94 -4.67
N ASN A 327 -3.06 -35.19 -4.35
CA ASN A 327 -3.42 -35.85 -3.08
C ASN A 327 -2.21 -35.97 -2.14
N MET A 328 -2.41 -36.45 -0.91
CA MET A 328 -1.32 -36.67 0.04
C MET A 328 -0.20 -37.60 -0.49
N PRO A 329 -0.48 -38.72 -1.19
CA PRO A 329 0.58 -39.51 -1.85
C PRO A 329 1.44 -38.70 -2.82
N ASP A 330 0.82 -37.76 -3.56
CA ASP A 330 1.56 -36.87 -4.49
C ASP A 330 2.44 -35.89 -3.71
N VAL A 331 1.95 -35.37 -2.57
CA VAL A 331 2.73 -34.52 -1.66
C VAL A 331 3.92 -35.28 -1.06
N PHE A 332 3.76 -36.52 -0.66
CA PHE A 332 4.86 -37.35 -0.15
C PHE A 332 5.96 -37.56 -1.18
N ASN A 333 5.61 -37.65 -2.46
CA ASN A 333 6.55 -37.86 -3.56
C ASN A 333 7.24 -36.60 -4.04
N ILE A 334 6.93 -35.42 -3.50
CA ILE A 334 7.64 -34.17 -3.84
C ILE A 334 9.11 -34.32 -3.43
N ARG A 335 10.00 -33.88 -4.31
CA ARG A 335 11.42 -33.74 -4.01
C ARG A 335 11.72 -32.26 -3.72
N ILE A 336 12.40 -32.01 -2.62
CA ILE A 336 12.81 -30.67 -2.21
C ILE A 336 14.31 -30.66 -1.90
N PRO A 337 15.04 -29.58 -2.21
CA PRO A 337 16.39 -29.40 -1.72
C PRO A 337 16.35 -29.17 -0.21
N LEU A 338 17.22 -29.84 0.53
CA LEU A 338 17.28 -29.72 1.99
C LEU A 338 18.63 -29.17 2.42
N PRO A 339 18.78 -27.84 2.51
CA PRO A 339 19.96 -27.22 3.08
C PRO A 339 19.99 -27.39 4.62
N PRO A 340 21.16 -27.16 5.27
CA PRO A 340 21.23 -27.09 6.73
C PRO A 340 20.21 -26.10 7.31
N ILE A 341 19.74 -26.38 8.53
CA ILE A 341 18.65 -25.61 9.16
C ILE A 341 18.98 -24.11 9.28
N GLU A 342 20.26 -23.76 9.50
CA GLU A 342 20.71 -22.38 9.59
C GLU A 342 20.55 -21.62 8.27
N VAL A 343 20.74 -22.31 7.15
CA VAL A 343 20.52 -21.75 5.79
C VAL A 343 19.02 -21.53 5.55
N GLN A 344 18.18 -22.53 5.93
CA GLN A 344 16.73 -22.40 5.85
C GLN A 344 16.24 -21.18 6.65
N GLN A 345 16.68 -21.07 7.91
CA GLN A 345 16.32 -19.94 8.79
C GLN A 345 16.78 -18.60 8.26
N SER A 346 17.96 -18.54 7.61
CA SER A 346 18.45 -17.30 6.97
C SER A 346 17.54 -16.84 5.82
N ILE A 347 17.06 -17.77 4.99
CA ILE A 347 16.12 -17.49 3.91
C ILE A 347 14.77 -17.01 4.48
N VAL A 348 14.27 -17.70 5.52
CA VAL A 348 13.03 -17.31 6.22
C VAL A 348 13.16 -15.92 6.83
N ALA A 349 14.32 -15.59 7.43
CA ALA A 349 14.56 -14.26 8.00
C ALA A 349 14.51 -13.15 6.94
N LEU A 350 15.11 -13.35 5.76
CA LEU A 350 15.00 -12.39 4.65
C LEU A 350 13.54 -12.17 4.20
N HIS A 351 12.77 -13.24 4.10
CA HIS A 351 11.36 -13.13 3.75
C HIS A 351 10.56 -12.38 4.82
N ARG A 352 10.81 -12.68 6.10
CA ARG A 352 10.16 -11.96 7.22
C ARG A 352 10.48 -10.47 7.21
N CYS A 353 11.72 -10.09 6.92
CA CYS A 353 12.10 -8.68 6.77
C CYS A 353 11.29 -8.00 5.64
N ALA A 354 11.08 -8.68 4.51
CA ALA A 354 10.27 -8.13 3.41
C ALA A 354 8.78 -7.96 3.80
N GLU A 355 8.20 -8.95 4.50
CA GLU A 355 6.81 -8.87 4.97
C GLU A 355 6.64 -7.78 6.06
N GLU A 356 7.60 -7.64 6.94
CA GLU A 356 7.61 -6.56 7.96
C GLU A 356 7.72 -5.18 7.31
N ALA A 357 8.63 -4.98 6.36
CA ALA A 357 8.74 -3.74 5.61
C ALA A 357 7.42 -3.41 4.88
N ARG A 358 6.79 -4.39 4.25
CA ARG A 358 5.47 -4.23 3.61
C ARG A 358 4.40 -3.80 4.61
N SER A 359 4.36 -4.43 5.78
CA SER A 359 3.40 -4.12 6.85
C SER A 359 3.60 -2.70 7.39
N ILE A 360 4.86 -2.29 7.62
CA ILE A 360 5.20 -0.94 8.08
C ILE A 360 4.78 0.10 7.02
N ALA A 361 5.12 -0.12 5.76
CA ALA A 361 4.76 0.77 4.67
C ALA A 361 3.22 0.93 4.55
N ALA A 362 2.49 -0.19 4.58
CA ALA A 362 1.03 -0.18 4.50
C ALA A 362 0.39 0.59 5.66
N LYS A 363 0.84 0.36 6.90
CA LYS A 363 0.35 1.08 8.08
C LYS A 363 0.68 2.58 8.03
N ALA A 364 1.88 2.93 7.56
CA ALA A 364 2.27 4.33 7.40
C ALA A 364 1.38 5.02 6.35
N ARG A 365 1.11 4.38 5.21
CA ARG A 365 0.18 4.89 4.18
C ARG A 365 -1.25 5.02 4.70
N GLU A 366 -1.76 4.02 5.40
CA GLU A 366 -3.09 4.05 6.03
C GLU A 366 -3.20 5.21 7.02
N THR A 367 -2.17 5.40 7.85
CA THR A 367 -2.12 6.50 8.83
C THR A 367 -2.10 7.86 8.13
N LEU A 368 -1.32 8.04 7.05
CA LEU A 368 -1.34 9.24 6.23
C LEU A 368 -2.74 9.53 5.65
N TYR A 369 -3.43 8.48 5.18
CA TYR A 369 -4.82 8.62 4.70
C TYR A 369 -5.79 9.05 5.80
N SER A 370 -5.63 8.57 7.02
CA SER A 370 -6.50 8.89 8.15
C SER A 370 -6.24 10.28 8.74
N ILE A 371 -5.00 10.79 8.67
CA ILE A 371 -4.65 12.12 9.15
C ILE A 371 -5.28 13.20 8.26
N CYS A 372 -5.16 13.09 6.94
CA CYS A 372 -5.68 14.09 6.01
C CYS A 372 -7.22 14.22 5.98
N PRO A 373 -8.03 13.15 5.91
CA PRO A 373 -9.50 13.26 5.83
C PRO A 373 -10.17 13.60 7.15
N ALA A 374 -9.68 13.09 8.29
CA ALA A 374 -10.33 13.25 9.58
C ALA A 374 -10.39 14.71 10.06
N MET A 375 -9.45 15.54 9.62
CA MET A 375 -9.39 16.95 9.99
C MET A 375 -10.43 17.84 9.28
N ILE A 376 -10.99 17.39 8.17
CA ILE A 376 -11.90 18.19 7.34
C ILE A 376 -13.35 17.72 7.44
N GLN A 377 -13.62 16.43 7.59
CA GLN A 377 -14.98 15.90 7.65
C GLN A 377 -15.80 16.44 8.83
N ARG A 378 -15.21 16.68 10.01
CA ARG A 378 -15.93 17.24 11.15
C ARG A 378 -16.24 18.73 11.03
N ALA A 379 -15.38 19.46 10.32
CA ALA A 379 -15.52 20.91 10.19
C ALA A 379 -16.61 21.35 9.19
N THR A 380 -17.09 20.45 8.30
CA THR A 380 -18.19 20.75 7.37
C THR A 380 -19.58 20.46 7.96
N HIS A 381 -19.68 19.69 9.06
CA HIS A 381 -20.95 19.45 9.75
C HIS A 381 -21.42 20.63 10.62
N GLU A 382 -20.56 21.60 10.92
CA GLU A 382 -20.93 22.77 11.71
C GLU A 382 -21.37 23.98 10.88
N MET A 383 -21.46 23.86 9.55
CA MET A 383 -21.91 24.93 8.65
C MET A 383 -23.34 24.74 8.10
N HIS A 384 -24.17 23.89 8.76
CA HIS A 384 -25.59 23.76 8.45
C HIS A 384 -26.45 24.01 9.67
#